data_10aa84a7365f59c95dc6007e86783a43
#
_entry.id   10aa84a7365f59c95dc6007e86783a43
#
_cell.length_a   1.000
_cell.length_b   1.000
_cell.length_c   1.000
_cell.angle_alpha   90.00
_cell.angle_beta   90.00
_cell.angle_gamma   90.00
#
_symmetry.space_group_name_H-M   'P 1'
#
loop_
_entity.id
_entity.type
_entity.pdbx_description
1 polymer ?
#
loop_
_entity_poly.entity_id
_entity_poly.type
_entity_poly.pdbx_seq_one_letter_code
_entity_poly.pdbx_strand_id
1 'polypeptide(L)' 'MDSKKVIKQLLIERGLTLPDLAEKLGYEPQAFRNKINRGTYSLNDFIKFLDALDCELIVRTKDTKKEFL' A
#
# COMPACT_ATOMS: atom_id res chain seq x y z
N MET A 1 -1.04 -7.55 10.84
CA MET A 1 -0.87 -6.23 10.19
C MET A 1 -2.19 -5.78 9.60
N ASP A 2 -2.55 -4.53 9.79
CA ASP A 2 -3.71 -3.93 9.12
C ASP A 2 -3.20 -3.14 7.91
N SER A 3 -3.35 -3.69 6.72
CA SER A 3 -2.82 -3.08 5.50
C SER A 3 -3.44 -1.71 5.19
N LYS A 4 -4.73 -1.53 5.49
CA LYS A 4 -5.39 -0.24 5.30
C LYS A 4 -4.74 0.84 6.17
N LYS A 5 -4.46 0.51 7.42
CA LYS A 5 -3.80 1.43 8.36
C LYS A 5 -2.39 1.76 7.89
N VAL A 6 -1.65 0.77 7.39
CA VAL A 6 -0.31 0.98 6.85
C VAL A 6 -0.35 1.96 5.68
N ILE A 7 -1.29 1.77 4.74
CA ILE A 7 -1.43 2.67 3.60
C ILE A 7 -1.70 4.11 4.07
N LYS A 8 -2.62 4.28 5.02
CA LYS A 8 -2.95 5.61 5.54
C LYS A 8 -1.75 6.28 6.21
N GLN A 9 -0.99 5.52 6.98
CA GLN A 9 0.22 6.04 7.64
C GLN A 9 1.30 6.42 6.63
N LEU A 10 1.48 5.62 5.58
CA LEU A 10 2.45 5.92 4.54
C LEU A 10 2.06 7.15 3.72
N LEU A 11 0.77 7.35 3.48
CA LEU A 11 0.29 8.57 2.82
C LEU A 11 0.68 9.80 3.62
N ILE A 12 0.49 9.77 4.93
CA ILE A 12 0.90 10.86 5.82
C ILE A 12 2.41 11.08 5.73
N GLU A 13 3.17 10.01 5.80
CA GLU A 13 4.64 10.08 5.73
C GLU A 13 5.12 10.70 4.42
N ARG A 14 4.45 10.41 3.31
CA ARG A 14 4.80 10.94 2.00
C ARG A 14 4.14 12.27 1.67
N GLY A 15 3.29 12.80 2.55
CA GLY A 15 2.59 14.06 2.31
C GLY A 15 1.59 13.97 1.17
N LEU A 16 0.97 12.79 0.99
CA LEU A 16 0.01 12.52 -0.08
C LEU A 16 -1.37 12.21 0.48
N THR A 17 -2.38 12.42 -0.34
CA THR A 17 -3.76 12.04 -0.03
C THR A 17 -4.11 10.75 -0.75
N LEU A 18 -5.24 10.13 -0.36
CA LEU A 18 -5.72 8.93 -1.04
C LEU A 18 -6.05 9.20 -2.52
N PRO A 19 -6.70 10.33 -2.88
CA PRO A 19 -6.86 10.66 -4.30
C PRO A 19 -5.54 10.78 -5.07
N ASP A 20 -4.50 11.31 -4.43
CA ASP A 20 -3.16 11.39 -5.08
C ASP A 20 -2.65 10.01 -5.43
N LEU A 21 -2.79 9.04 -4.52
CA LEU A 21 -2.37 7.67 -4.77
C LEU A 21 -3.21 7.02 -5.87
N ALA A 22 -4.52 7.27 -5.86
CA ALA A 22 -5.41 6.77 -6.90
C ALA A 22 -4.97 7.26 -8.28
N GLU A 23 -4.63 8.54 -8.39
CA GLU A 23 -4.14 9.11 -9.64
C GLU A 23 -2.86 8.45 -10.12
N LYS A 24 -1.90 8.26 -9.22
CA LYS A 24 -0.64 7.59 -9.55
C LYS A 24 -0.84 6.19 -10.09
N LEU A 25 -1.86 5.49 -9.59
CA LEU A 25 -2.16 4.10 -9.95
C LEU A 25 -3.14 3.97 -11.12
N GLY A 26 -3.75 5.08 -11.55
CA GLY A 26 -4.72 5.06 -12.63
C GLY A 26 -6.13 4.65 -12.20
N TYR A 27 -6.45 4.75 -10.91
CA TYR A 27 -7.80 4.46 -10.41
C TYR A 27 -8.65 5.72 -10.37
N GLU A 28 -9.98 5.53 -10.53
CA GLU A 28 -10.92 6.59 -10.23
C GLU A 28 -10.95 6.77 -8.69
N PRO A 29 -10.89 8.02 -8.17
CA PRO A 29 -10.71 8.27 -6.73
C PRO A 29 -11.75 7.59 -5.83
N GLN A 30 -13.03 7.63 -6.18
CA GLN A 30 -14.07 7.03 -5.36
C GLN A 30 -13.99 5.49 -5.37
N ALA A 31 -13.73 4.92 -6.54
CA ALA A 31 -13.54 3.48 -6.67
C ALA A 31 -12.34 2.99 -5.84
N PHE A 32 -11.26 3.76 -5.85
CA PHE A 32 -10.08 3.44 -5.07
C PHE A 32 -10.36 3.54 -3.57
N ARG A 33 -11.05 4.58 -3.14
CA ARG A 33 -11.45 4.76 -1.73
C ARG A 33 -12.26 3.56 -1.25
N ASN A 34 -13.23 3.12 -2.05
CA ASN A 34 -14.06 1.97 -1.73
C ASN A 34 -13.21 0.70 -1.64
N LYS A 35 -12.28 0.51 -2.57
CA LYS A 35 -11.38 -0.63 -2.59
C LYS A 35 -10.53 -0.69 -1.32
N ILE A 36 -9.95 0.42 -0.92
CA ILE A 36 -9.13 0.49 0.29
C ILE A 36 -9.98 0.25 1.54
N ASN A 37 -11.14 0.90 1.63
CA ASN A 37 -12.02 0.78 2.81
C ASN A 37 -12.55 -0.64 3.00
N ARG A 38 -12.81 -1.36 1.91
CA ARG A 38 -13.29 -2.74 1.96
C ARG A 38 -12.16 -3.75 2.16
N GLY A 39 -10.93 -3.34 1.92
CA GLY A 39 -9.81 -4.27 1.95
C GLY A 39 -9.86 -5.29 0.81
N THR A 40 -10.53 -4.97 -0.30
CA THR A 40 -10.72 -5.89 -1.42
C THR A 40 -9.61 -5.77 -2.45
N TYR A 41 -8.38 -5.99 -2.02
CA TYR A 41 -7.22 -5.96 -2.90
C TYR A 41 -6.29 -7.13 -2.54
N SER A 42 -5.60 -7.63 -3.55
CA SER A 42 -4.67 -8.74 -3.39
C SER A 42 -3.35 -8.26 -2.78
N LEU A 43 -2.53 -9.21 -2.35
CA LEU A 43 -1.16 -8.88 -1.92
C LEU A 43 -0.37 -8.21 -3.04
N ASN A 44 -0.53 -8.68 -4.28
CA ASN A 44 0.15 -8.07 -5.41
C ASN A 44 -0.31 -6.62 -5.62
N ASP A 45 -1.60 -6.34 -5.43
CA ASP A 45 -2.10 -4.96 -5.48
C ASP A 45 -1.50 -4.12 -4.37
N PHE A 46 -1.42 -4.67 -3.17
CA PHE A 46 -0.82 -3.98 -2.02
C PHE A 46 0.63 -3.60 -2.31
N ILE A 47 1.39 -4.50 -2.92
CA ILE A 47 2.78 -4.23 -3.31
C ILE A 47 2.84 -3.09 -4.34
N LYS A 48 1.90 -3.06 -5.29
CA LYS A 48 1.82 -1.95 -6.25
C LYS A 48 1.52 -0.61 -5.56
N PHE A 49 0.65 -0.62 -4.56
CA PHE A 49 0.35 0.60 -3.79
C PHE A 49 1.60 1.09 -3.07
N LEU A 50 2.35 0.18 -2.45
CA LEU A 50 3.60 0.53 -1.77
C LEU A 50 4.62 1.08 -2.75
N ASP A 51 4.75 0.47 -3.92
CA ASP A 51 5.68 0.91 -4.95
C ASP A 51 5.35 2.34 -5.41
N ALA A 52 4.07 2.65 -5.58
CA ALA A 52 3.63 4.00 -5.94
C ALA A 52 3.94 5.03 -4.85
N LEU A 53 4.11 4.59 -3.61
CA LEU A 53 4.49 5.42 -2.47
C LEU A 53 6.00 5.41 -2.21
N ASP A 54 6.76 4.83 -3.13
CA ASP A 54 8.20 4.68 -3.00
C ASP A 54 8.59 3.89 -1.74
N CYS A 55 7.81 2.84 -1.48
CA CYS A 55 7.99 1.94 -0.34
C CYS A 55 8.11 0.51 -0.84
N GLU A 56 8.62 -0.37 0.02
CA GLU A 56 8.79 -1.78 -0.32
C GLU A 56 8.25 -2.67 0.79
N LEU A 57 7.85 -3.88 0.42
CA LEU A 57 7.46 -4.92 1.36
C LEU A 57 8.58 -5.93 1.44
N ILE A 58 9.04 -6.21 2.65
CA ILE A 58 10.12 -7.17 2.90
C ILE A 58 9.57 -8.33 3.70
N VAL A 59 9.85 -9.54 3.26
CA VAL A 59 9.59 -10.77 4.02
C VAL A 59 10.91 -11.24 4.61
N ARG A 60 10.94 -11.40 5.93
CA ARG A 60 12.17 -11.74 6.65
C ARG A 60 11.92 -12.91 7.59
N THR A 61 12.83 -13.86 7.61
CA THR A 61 12.75 -14.93 8.60
C THR A 61 13.04 -14.36 10.00
N LYS A 62 12.31 -14.84 10.99
CA LYS A 62 12.46 -14.32 12.36
C LYS A 62 13.76 -14.76 13.01
N ASP A 63 14.22 -15.96 12.70
CA ASP A 63 15.40 -16.58 13.31
C ASP A 63 16.70 -16.13 12.64
N THR A 64 16.82 -16.28 11.34
CA THR A 64 18.06 -15.99 10.60
C THR A 64 18.12 -14.56 10.05
N LYS A 65 16.99 -13.82 10.06
CA LYS A 65 16.89 -12.48 9.49
C LYS A 65 17.17 -12.44 7.98
N LYS A 66 16.98 -13.56 7.32
CA LYS A 66 17.14 -13.66 5.87
C LYS A 66 15.93 -13.03 5.17
N GLU A 67 16.16 -12.16 4.19
CA GLU A 67 15.12 -11.42 3.47
C GLU A 67 14.83 -12.08 2.13
N PHE A 68 13.55 -12.04 1.74
CA PHE A 68 13.06 -12.53 0.45
C PHE A 68 12.20 -11.46 -0.19
N LEU A 69 12.37 -11.25 -1.46
CA LEU A 69 11.58 -10.27 -2.22
C LEU A 69 10.55 -10.96 -3.12
#